data_47e3256f92ccd42d4be4c7b65902e00a
#
_entry.id   47e3256f92ccd42d4be4c7b65902e00a
#
_cell.length_a   1.000
_cell.length_b   1.000
_cell.length_c   1.000
_cell.angle_alpha   90.00
_cell.angle_beta   90.00
_cell.angle_gamma   90.00
#
_symmetry.space_group_name_H-M   'P 1'
#
loop_
_entity.id
_entity.type
_entity.pdbx_description
1 polymer ?
#
loop_
_entity_poly.entity_id
_entity_poly.type
_entity_poly.pdbx_seq_one_letter_code
_entity_poly.pdbx_strand_id
1 'polypeptide(L)'
;MNLLQTVQDLIKFRTETGNLSEIDKCMAYCKKLFANSGAIVDVCRYEGVSPVLFLRNQQTENFDVVILGHLDVVPATDDMFKPVIKDGKMYGRGTLDMKSFAAVAFNSMFHVLENKLNLKFGIILSTDEEKGSASTHAFMNAHPNIRAKIVLDNDVGGDILKIVSKCKNPVFVKIIAEGLEAHGSTPWEGIDANEKLMMTCANIRKIYPYFSKELPEPENKWQDTVHFATLKGGEVSNIISNHAEALCDFRLTENSSVADLRKNLDKCMKKGVSYKIVSESTPVVMDENNPYILDYKAFAENILGQKITFEHIGGATDSRSFAVKGSIVIMHSGTGEGMHASGEYVVIDSVEKIADIQIKFLDKLAGK
;
A
#
# COMPACT_ATOMS: atom_id res chain seq x y z
N MET A 1 -16.36 -4.98 21.65
CA MET A 1 -16.82 -4.44 20.35
C MET A 1 -17.39 -5.59 19.49
N ASN A 2 -18.41 -5.36 18.64
CA ASN A 2 -18.82 -6.37 17.66
C ASN A 2 -18.03 -6.17 16.36
N LEU A 3 -17.09 -7.05 16.09
CA LEU A 3 -16.15 -6.93 14.96
C LEU A 3 -16.90 -6.88 13.60
N LEU A 4 -17.74 -7.87 13.32
CA LEU A 4 -18.42 -7.95 12.02
C LEU A 4 -19.40 -6.80 11.77
N GLN A 5 -20.10 -6.36 12.81
CA GLN A 5 -20.96 -5.17 12.70
C GLN A 5 -20.14 -3.91 12.38
N THR A 6 -18.97 -3.77 13.01
CA THR A 6 -18.07 -2.64 12.75
C THR A 6 -17.54 -2.66 11.31
N VAL A 7 -17.19 -3.85 10.78
CA VAL A 7 -16.82 -4.01 9.36
C VAL A 7 -17.97 -3.54 8.45
N GLN A 8 -19.20 -4.06 8.68
CA GLN A 8 -20.35 -3.66 7.89
C GLN A 8 -20.63 -2.16 7.94
N ASP A 9 -20.45 -1.54 9.12
CA ASP A 9 -20.67 -0.10 9.27
C ASP A 9 -19.60 0.72 8.54
N LEU A 10 -18.34 0.31 8.59
CA LEU A 10 -17.25 0.98 7.86
C LEU A 10 -17.44 0.90 6.33
N ILE A 11 -17.91 -0.25 5.81
CA ILE A 11 -18.14 -0.43 4.37
C ILE A 11 -19.22 0.52 3.84
N LYS A 12 -20.24 0.86 4.64
CA LYS A 12 -21.33 1.78 4.24
C LYS A 12 -20.84 3.20 3.92
N PHE A 13 -19.70 3.62 4.45
CA PHE A 13 -19.11 4.92 4.10
C PHE A 13 -18.41 4.82 2.74
N ARG A 14 -18.85 5.63 1.78
CA ARG A 14 -18.22 5.73 0.46
C ARG A 14 -16.95 6.56 0.51
N THR A 15 -15.94 6.09 1.24
CA THR A 15 -14.68 6.78 1.44
C THR A 15 -13.74 6.63 0.22
N GLU A 16 -14.25 6.78 -1.00
CA GLU A 16 -13.41 6.84 -2.20
C GLU A 16 -12.38 7.95 -2.03
N THR A 17 -11.13 7.68 -2.42
CA THR A 17 -10.04 8.64 -2.21
C THR A 17 -10.37 10.00 -2.82
N GLY A 18 -10.41 11.03 -1.96
CA GLY A 18 -10.79 12.39 -2.30
C GLY A 18 -12.26 12.74 -2.03
N ASN A 19 -13.10 11.79 -1.64
CA ASN A 19 -14.47 12.05 -1.18
C ASN A 19 -14.47 12.51 0.29
N LEU A 20 -14.01 13.74 0.54
CA LEU A 20 -13.80 14.27 1.89
C LEU A 20 -15.08 14.26 2.73
N SER A 21 -16.25 14.46 2.12
CA SER A 21 -17.53 14.43 2.85
C SER A 21 -17.80 13.06 3.50
N GLU A 22 -17.60 11.97 2.78
CA GLU A 22 -17.79 10.62 3.30
C GLU A 22 -16.65 10.20 4.23
N ILE A 23 -15.41 10.63 3.94
CA ILE A 23 -14.26 10.45 4.83
C ILE A 23 -14.55 11.12 6.19
N ASP A 24 -15.07 12.34 6.21
CA ASP A 24 -15.42 13.05 7.46
C ASP A 24 -16.51 12.34 8.26
N LYS A 25 -17.51 11.78 7.59
CA LYS A 25 -18.54 10.96 8.25
C LYS A 25 -17.95 9.70 8.87
N CYS A 26 -17.03 9.02 8.15
CA CYS A 26 -16.31 7.85 8.66
C CYS A 26 -15.45 8.21 9.87
N MET A 27 -14.72 9.34 9.82
CA MET A 27 -13.95 9.84 10.96
C MET A 27 -14.82 10.14 12.17
N ALA A 28 -15.99 10.75 11.96
CA ALA A 28 -16.97 11.02 13.02
C ALA A 28 -17.52 9.73 13.64
N TYR A 29 -17.78 8.71 12.81
CA TYR A 29 -18.14 7.37 13.28
C TYR A 29 -17.05 6.76 14.16
N CYS A 30 -15.79 6.80 13.71
CA CYS A 30 -14.66 6.29 14.49
C CYS A 30 -14.51 7.01 15.83
N LYS A 31 -14.61 8.35 15.85
CA LYS A 31 -14.61 9.12 17.11
C LYS A 31 -15.73 8.69 18.06
N LYS A 32 -16.94 8.49 17.52
CA LYS A 32 -18.09 8.05 18.32
C LYS A 32 -17.90 6.64 18.87
N LEU A 33 -17.32 5.73 18.08
CA LEU A 33 -17.02 4.35 18.48
C LEU A 33 -16.13 4.31 19.73
N PHE A 34 -15.15 5.21 19.82
CA PHE A 34 -14.18 5.25 20.92
C PHE A 34 -14.50 6.29 22.02
N ALA A 35 -15.64 7.01 21.94
CA ALA A 35 -15.92 8.14 22.85
C ALA A 35 -15.83 7.82 24.35
N ASN A 36 -16.13 6.58 24.75
CA ASN A 36 -16.11 6.16 26.16
C ASN A 36 -15.11 5.01 26.43
N SER A 37 -14.18 4.78 25.53
CA SER A 37 -13.24 3.64 25.63
C SER A 37 -11.99 3.94 26.44
N GLY A 38 -11.66 5.22 26.62
CA GLY A 38 -10.36 5.65 27.17
C GLY A 38 -9.27 5.83 26.12
N ALA A 39 -9.53 5.54 24.84
CA ALA A 39 -8.61 5.86 23.75
C ALA A 39 -8.51 7.38 23.49
N ILE A 40 -7.33 7.84 23.17
CA ILE A 40 -7.10 9.18 22.62
C ILE A 40 -7.31 9.08 21.11
N VAL A 41 -8.25 9.88 20.57
CA VAL A 41 -8.65 9.83 19.16
C VAL A 41 -8.46 11.19 18.50
N ASP A 42 -7.47 11.30 17.64
CA ASP A 42 -7.19 12.49 16.85
C ASP A 42 -7.53 12.27 15.37
N VAL A 43 -8.10 13.27 14.75
CA VAL A 43 -8.19 13.38 13.28
C VAL A 43 -7.23 14.46 12.86
N CYS A 44 -6.05 14.01 12.41
CA CYS A 44 -4.97 14.88 11.99
C CYS A 44 -5.25 15.40 10.58
N ARG A 45 -5.19 16.72 10.41
CA ARG A 45 -5.44 17.38 9.12
C ARG A 45 -4.23 18.20 8.73
N TYR A 46 -3.80 18.05 7.50
CA TYR A 46 -2.68 18.77 6.93
C TYR A 46 -3.13 19.46 5.63
N GLU A 47 -2.48 20.55 5.29
CA GLU A 47 -2.84 21.33 4.11
C GLU A 47 -2.66 20.50 2.81
N GLY A 48 -3.68 20.51 1.97
CA GLY A 48 -3.66 19.88 0.64
C GLY A 48 -3.73 18.36 0.59
N VAL A 49 -3.90 17.68 1.74
CA VAL A 49 -3.99 16.21 1.79
C VAL A 49 -5.20 15.74 2.61
N SER A 50 -5.56 14.48 2.46
CA SER A 50 -6.66 13.84 3.20
C SER A 50 -6.33 13.71 4.70
N PRO A 51 -7.34 13.59 5.60
CA PRO A 51 -7.09 13.44 7.03
C PRO A 51 -6.54 12.04 7.38
N VAL A 52 -5.84 11.98 8.51
CA VAL A 52 -5.34 10.73 9.13
C VAL A 52 -6.05 10.51 10.45
N LEU A 53 -6.58 9.31 10.69
CA LEU A 53 -7.07 8.90 11.99
C LEU A 53 -5.91 8.35 12.83
N PHE A 54 -5.68 8.96 13.98
CA PHE A 54 -4.65 8.53 14.93
C PHE A 54 -5.28 8.19 16.27
N LEU A 55 -5.27 6.91 16.63
CA LEU A 55 -5.71 6.42 17.92
C LEU A 55 -4.54 5.92 18.76
N ARG A 56 -4.58 6.14 20.07
CA ARG A 56 -3.59 5.62 21.01
C ARG A 56 -4.18 5.41 22.38
N ASN A 57 -3.65 4.42 23.11
CA ASN A 57 -4.12 4.14 24.46
C ASN A 57 -3.52 5.09 25.52
N GLN A 58 -2.44 5.80 25.18
CA GLN A 58 -1.79 6.80 26.02
C GLN A 58 -1.02 7.83 25.20
N GLN A 59 -0.73 8.98 25.79
CA GLN A 59 0.05 10.03 25.14
C GLN A 59 1.52 9.62 25.02
N THR A 60 1.98 9.34 23.79
CA THR A 60 3.36 8.94 23.49
C THR A 60 3.66 9.11 22.00
N GLU A 61 4.92 9.21 21.65
CA GLU A 61 5.45 9.07 20.28
C GLU A 61 6.32 7.81 20.13
N ASN A 62 6.52 7.04 21.22
CA ASN A 62 7.29 5.80 21.21
C ASN A 62 6.36 4.63 21.57
N PHE A 63 5.97 3.86 20.57
CA PHE A 63 5.02 2.76 20.66
C PHE A 63 5.74 1.41 20.74
N ASP A 64 5.18 0.49 21.51
CA ASP A 64 5.56 -0.92 21.46
C ASP A 64 4.99 -1.56 20.19
N VAL A 65 3.72 -1.23 19.89
CA VAL A 65 3.02 -1.70 18.68
C VAL A 65 2.21 -0.57 18.07
N VAL A 66 2.30 -0.45 16.73
CA VAL A 66 1.39 0.36 15.91
C VAL A 66 0.72 -0.55 14.90
N ILE A 67 -0.60 -0.41 14.71
CA ILE A 67 -1.29 -0.94 13.54
C ILE A 67 -1.40 0.19 12.51
N LEU A 68 -0.95 -0.08 11.29
CA LEU A 68 -0.99 0.85 10.19
C LEU A 68 -1.92 0.34 9.09
N GLY A 69 -2.60 1.26 8.41
CA GLY A 69 -3.49 0.95 7.30
C GLY A 69 -4.23 2.17 6.79
N HIS A 70 -5.34 1.94 6.08
CA HIS A 70 -6.13 3.03 5.50
C HIS A 70 -7.65 2.79 5.61
N LEU A 71 -8.41 3.86 5.41
CA LEU A 71 -9.88 3.88 5.42
C LEU A 71 -10.47 4.29 4.07
N ASP A 72 -9.66 4.84 3.17
CA ASP A 72 -10.12 5.10 1.81
C ASP A 72 -10.22 3.83 0.99
N VAL A 73 -10.81 3.94 -0.17
CA VAL A 73 -11.01 2.85 -1.12
C VAL A 73 -10.99 3.39 -2.54
N VAL A 74 -10.67 2.55 -3.52
CA VAL A 74 -10.83 2.87 -4.94
C VAL A 74 -12.31 3.05 -5.31
N PRO A 75 -12.64 3.77 -6.39
CA PRO A 75 -14.01 3.96 -6.85
C PRO A 75 -14.76 2.64 -7.08
N ALA A 76 -16.06 2.65 -6.75
CA ALA A 76 -16.93 1.50 -6.93
C ALA A 76 -18.38 1.92 -7.18
N THR A 77 -19.23 1.00 -7.63
CA THR A 77 -20.67 1.19 -7.77
C THR A 77 -21.37 1.25 -6.41
N ASP A 78 -22.53 1.90 -6.33
CA ASP A 78 -23.26 2.16 -5.07
C ASP A 78 -23.66 0.88 -4.32
N ASP A 79 -23.86 -0.21 -5.03
CA ASP A 79 -24.19 -1.52 -4.45
C ASP A 79 -23.04 -2.12 -3.65
N MET A 80 -21.79 -1.83 -4.02
CA MET A 80 -20.61 -2.30 -3.30
C MET A 80 -20.43 -1.61 -1.92
N PHE A 81 -21.13 -0.52 -1.64
CA PHE A 81 -21.18 0.10 -0.32
C PHE A 81 -22.36 -0.41 0.55
N LYS A 82 -23.01 -1.49 0.11
CA LYS A 82 -24.05 -2.20 0.84
C LYS A 82 -23.53 -3.61 1.14
N PRO A 83 -22.87 -3.83 2.29
CA PRO A 83 -22.20 -5.10 2.56
C PRO A 83 -23.20 -6.26 2.57
N VAL A 84 -22.89 -7.33 1.86
CA VAL A 84 -23.73 -8.54 1.77
C VAL A 84 -22.95 -9.73 2.31
N ILE A 85 -23.54 -10.44 3.27
CA ILE A 85 -22.98 -11.70 3.79
C ILE A 85 -23.64 -12.86 3.05
N LYS A 86 -22.82 -13.70 2.42
CA LYS A 86 -23.26 -14.91 1.73
C LYS A 86 -22.17 -15.97 1.76
N ASP A 87 -22.53 -17.21 2.08
CA ASP A 87 -21.64 -18.38 2.07
C ASP A 87 -20.32 -18.15 2.85
N GLY A 88 -20.41 -17.55 4.05
CA GLY A 88 -19.25 -17.27 4.91
C GLY A 88 -18.34 -16.13 4.41
N LYS A 89 -18.75 -15.41 3.37
CA LYS A 89 -18.04 -14.29 2.78
C LYS A 89 -18.80 -12.98 3.00
N MET A 90 -18.10 -11.89 3.17
CA MET A 90 -18.67 -10.55 3.16
C MET A 90 -18.23 -9.84 1.88
N TYR A 91 -19.19 -9.46 1.06
CA TYR A 91 -19.01 -8.74 -0.20
C TYR A 91 -19.19 -7.25 0.00
N GLY A 92 -18.35 -6.45 -0.65
CA GLY A 92 -18.42 -4.98 -0.64
C GLY A 92 -17.05 -4.36 -0.85
N ARG A 93 -17.01 -3.10 -1.27
CA ARG A 93 -15.77 -2.34 -1.46
C ARG A 93 -15.12 -2.03 -0.12
N GLY A 94 -13.83 -2.40 0.01
CA GLY A 94 -13.07 -2.28 1.25
C GLY A 94 -13.22 -3.48 2.18
N THR A 95 -13.89 -4.56 1.77
CA THR A 95 -13.97 -5.76 2.59
C THR A 95 -12.63 -6.46 2.71
N LEU A 96 -11.85 -6.49 1.64
CA LEU A 96 -10.50 -7.02 1.63
C LEU A 96 -9.46 -5.90 1.78
N ASP A 97 -9.68 -4.77 1.14
CA ASP A 97 -8.75 -3.65 1.05
C ASP A 97 -9.41 -2.33 1.52
N MET A 98 -9.19 -1.95 2.83
CA MET A 98 -8.79 -2.82 3.92
C MET A 98 -9.66 -2.55 5.17
N LYS A 99 -10.95 -2.12 5.00
CA LYS A 99 -11.84 -1.72 6.12
C LYS A 99 -12.12 -2.84 7.11
N SER A 100 -12.11 -4.12 6.67
CA SER A 100 -12.21 -5.25 7.60
C SER A 100 -11.05 -5.25 8.59
N PHE A 101 -9.87 -4.93 8.11
CA PHE A 101 -8.67 -4.92 8.96
C PHE A 101 -8.53 -3.63 9.77
N ALA A 102 -9.11 -2.52 9.30
CA ALA A 102 -9.31 -1.35 10.16
C ALA A 102 -10.21 -1.70 11.37
N ALA A 103 -11.27 -2.49 11.17
CA ALA A 103 -12.10 -2.99 12.26
C ALA A 103 -11.34 -3.96 13.18
N VAL A 104 -10.45 -4.81 12.64
CA VAL A 104 -9.54 -5.66 13.43
C VAL A 104 -8.61 -4.80 14.28
N ALA A 105 -8.04 -3.72 13.72
CA ALA A 105 -7.23 -2.78 14.48
C ALA A 105 -8.02 -2.14 15.63
N PHE A 106 -9.27 -1.74 15.38
CA PHE A 106 -10.16 -1.23 16.44
C PHE A 106 -10.42 -2.26 17.53
N ASN A 107 -10.66 -3.53 17.14
CA ASN A 107 -10.84 -4.62 18.08
C ASN A 107 -9.59 -4.81 18.96
N SER A 108 -8.41 -4.72 18.41
CA SER A 108 -7.13 -4.76 19.12
C SER A 108 -6.99 -3.61 20.11
N MET A 109 -7.41 -2.38 19.76
CA MET A 109 -7.42 -1.24 20.69
C MET A 109 -8.36 -1.47 21.86
N PHE A 110 -9.59 -1.96 21.62
CA PHE A 110 -10.52 -2.29 22.69
C PHE A 110 -9.94 -3.36 23.60
N HIS A 111 -9.31 -4.41 23.06
CA HIS A 111 -8.66 -5.45 23.86
C HIS A 111 -7.56 -4.88 24.77
N VAL A 112 -6.69 -4.02 24.24
CA VAL A 112 -5.62 -3.35 25.00
C VAL A 112 -6.18 -2.52 26.15
N LEU A 113 -7.25 -1.76 25.89
CA LEU A 113 -7.87 -0.87 26.88
C LEU A 113 -8.63 -1.64 27.97
N GLU A 114 -9.51 -2.57 27.57
CA GLU A 114 -10.36 -3.36 28.49
C GLU A 114 -9.53 -4.26 29.40
N ASN A 115 -8.45 -4.83 28.87
CA ASN A 115 -7.54 -5.69 29.63
C ASN A 115 -6.40 -4.93 30.29
N LYS A 116 -6.33 -3.60 30.12
CA LYS A 116 -5.27 -2.73 30.67
C LYS A 116 -3.88 -3.29 30.40
N LEU A 117 -3.64 -3.68 29.13
CA LEU A 117 -2.35 -4.25 28.76
C LEU A 117 -1.24 -3.21 28.96
N ASN A 118 -0.13 -3.64 29.54
CA ASN A 118 1.06 -2.79 29.72
C ASN A 118 1.82 -2.64 28.40
N LEU A 119 1.18 -2.02 27.42
CA LEU A 119 1.71 -1.73 26.10
C LEU A 119 1.41 -0.29 25.70
N LYS A 120 2.35 0.35 25.03
CA LYS A 120 2.13 1.61 24.31
C LYS A 120 1.63 1.26 22.90
N PHE A 121 0.31 1.38 22.69
CA PHE A 121 -0.35 0.90 21.50
C PHE A 121 -0.97 2.05 20.72
N GLY A 122 -0.77 2.05 19.39
CA GLY A 122 -1.32 3.04 18.49
C GLY A 122 -1.92 2.43 17.22
N ILE A 123 -2.82 3.19 16.59
CA ILE A 123 -3.38 2.89 15.27
C ILE A 123 -3.29 4.16 14.43
N ILE A 124 -2.78 4.05 13.22
CA ILE A 124 -2.69 5.15 12.25
C ILE A 124 -3.36 4.66 10.96
N LEU A 125 -4.46 5.34 10.58
CA LEU A 125 -5.19 5.01 9.36
C LEU A 125 -5.24 6.25 8.47
N SER A 126 -4.64 6.14 7.28
CA SER A 126 -4.71 7.17 6.24
C SER A 126 -6.04 7.15 5.49
N THR A 127 -6.28 8.14 4.63
CA THR A 127 -7.49 8.20 3.78
C THR A 127 -7.16 8.63 2.35
N ASP A 128 -5.95 8.33 1.90
CA ASP A 128 -5.50 8.54 0.52
C ASP A 128 -4.39 7.54 0.11
N GLU A 129 -4.38 6.36 0.73
CA GLU A 129 -3.42 5.29 0.41
C GLU A 129 -3.50 4.93 -1.06
N GLU A 130 -4.70 4.71 -1.57
CA GLU A 130 -5.03 4.31 -2.94
C GLU A 130 -4.56 5.30 -4.04
N LYS A 131 -4.12 6.49 -3.64
CA LYS A 131 -3.54 7.52 -4.52
C LYS A 131 -2.13 7.96 -4.12
N GLY A 132 -1.43 7.15 -3.32
CA GLY A 132 -0.02 7.32 -3.03
C GLY A 132 0.30 7.97 -1.68
N SER A 133 -0.62 7.90 -0.69
CA SER A 133 -0.34 8.10 0.74
C SER A 133 0.25 9.47 1.11
N ALA A 134 -0.19 10.54 0.43
CA ALA A 134 0.30 11.90 0.73
C ALA A 134 0.02 12.29 2.20
N SER A 135 -1.11 11.84 2.75
CA SER A 135 -1.48 12.09 4.14
C SER A 135 -0.60 11.35 5.14
N THR A 136 -0.22 10.09 4.86
CA THR A 136 0.76 9.36 5.68
C THR A 136 2.11 10.07 5.69
N HIS A 137 2.58 10.56 4.54
CA HIS A 137 3.81 11.35 4.47
C HIS A 137 3.71 12.65 5.29
N ALA A 138 2.59 13.38 5.16
CA ALA A 138 2.34 14.60 5.94
C ALA A 138 2.29 14.32 7.44
N PHE A 139 1.63 13.24 7.85
CA PHE A 139 1.58 12.78 9.24
C PHE A 139 3.00 12.47 9.78
N MET A 140 3.79 11.68 9.05
CA MET A 140 5.15 11.32 9.46
C MET A 140 6.09 12.52 9.54
N ASN A 141 5.90 13.51 8.67
CA ASN A 141 6.66 14.78 8.71
C ASN A 141 6.27 15.65 9.91
N ALA A 142 4.97 15.68 10.26
CA ALA A 142 4.48 16.40 11.45
C ALA A 142 4.85 15.70 12.77
N HIS A 143 5.11 14.38 12.72
CA HIS A 143 5.52 13.57 13.86
C HIS A 143 6.90 12.92 13.63
N PRO A 144 7.99 13.69 13.48
CA PRO A 144 9.31 13.17 13.09
C PRO A 144 9.89 12.20 14.15
N ASN A 145 9.47 12.34 15.40
CA ASN A 145 9.93 11.51 16.51
C ASN A 145 9.10 10.24 16.72
N ILE A 146 7.99 10.08 16.00
CA ILE A 146 7.16 8.88 16.15
C ILE A 146 7.96 7.62 15.80
N ARG A 147 7.90 6.64 16.68
CA ARG A 147 8.59 5.35 16.56
C ARG A 147 7.65 4.23 17.02
N ALA A 148 7.79 3.09 16.41
CA ALA A 148 7.16 1.85 16.86
C ALA A 148 8.21 0.73 16.86
N LYS A 149 8.21 -0.11 17.88
CA LYS A 149 9.05 -1.30 17.90
C LYS A 149 8.54 -2.32 16.88
N ILE A 150 7.23 -2.53 16.87
CA ILE A 150 6.54 -3.44 15.95
C ILE A 150 5.43 -2.68 15.23
N VAL A 151 5.29 -2.92 13.94
CA VAL A 151 4.15 -2.48 13.12
C VAL A 151 3.41 -3.71 12.63
N LEU A 152 2.11 -3.76 12.87
CA LEU A 152 1.22 -4.73 12.25
C LEU A 152 0.53 -4.07 11.05
N ASP A 153 0.59 -4.75 9.92
CA ASP A 153 0.07 -4.26 8.66
C ASP A 153 -0.76 -5.36 7.99
N ASN A 154 -2.02 -5.06 7.72
CA ASN A 154 -2.93 -6.00 7.11
C ASN A 154 -3.25 -5.66 5.64
N ASP A 155 -2.59 -4.66 5.08
CA ASP A 155 -2.75 -4.18 3.71
C ASP A 155 -1.78 -4.88 2.76
N VAL A 156 -1.89 -6.21 2.64
CA VAL A 156 -0.89 -7.01 1.90
C VAL A 156 -1.47 -8.16 1.07
N GLY A 157 -2.74 -8.13 0.76
CA GLY A 157 -3.34 -9.16 -0.09
C GLY A 157 -4.32 -10.08 0.65
N GLY A 158 -4.66 -11.22 0.09
CA GLY A 158 -5.80 -12.03 0.50
C GLY A 158 -5.52 -13.52 0.72
N ASP A 159 -4.47 -13.89 1.45
CA ASP A 159 -4.20 -15.28 1.85
C ASP A 159 -3.68 -15.35 3.29
N ILE A 160 -4.55 -15.81 4.20
CA ILE A 160 -4.21 -15.92 5.63
C ILE A 160 -3.10 -16.96 5.92
N LEU A 161 -2.76 -17.82 4.96
CA LEU A 161 -1.67 -18.80 5.12
C LEU A 161 -0.29 -18.24 4.73
N LYS A 162 -0.22 -16.94 4.47
CA LYS A 162 1.00 -16.27 4.04
C LYS A 162 1.30 -15.02 4.85
N ILE A 163 2.52 -14.91 5.33
CA ILE A 163 3.08 -13.68 5.89
C ILE A 163 3.99 -13.06 4.83
N VAL A 164 3.72 -11.81 4.47
CA VAL A 164 4.57 -11.09 3.53
C VAL A 164 5.84 -10.64 4.24
N SER A 165 7.01 -11.07 3.75
CA SER A 165 8.31 -10.68 4.29
C SER A 165 9.01 -9.61 3.48
N LYS A 166 8.63 -9.42 2.20
CA LYS A 166 9.21 -8.39 1.34
C LYS A 166 8.18 -7.74 0.43
N CYS A 167 8.29 -6.41 0.32
CA CYS A 167 7.58 -5.59 -0.67
C CYS A 167 8.58 -4.85 -1.55
N LYS A 168 8.28 -4.73 -2.86
CA LYS A 168 9.13 -3.97 -3.78
C LYS A 168 9.03 -2.46 -3.51
N ASN A 169 10.06 -1.75 -3.95
CA ASN A 169 10.11 -0.30 -3.95
C ASN A 169 9.49 0.25 -5.25
N PRO A 170 8.34 0.94 -5.23
CA PRO A 170 7.84 1.67 -6.38
C PRO A 170 8.64 2.95 -6.62
N VAL A 171 9.06 3.15 -7.87
CA VAL A 171 9.72 4.38 -8.34
C VAL A 171 9.06 4.81 -9.63
N PHE A 172 8.41 5.97 -9.62
CA PHE A 172 7.77 6.52 -10.80
C PHE A 172 8.70 7.50 -11.52
N VAL A 173 8.91 7.26 -12.82
CA VAL A 173 9.84 8.04 -13.63
C VAL A 173 9.12 8.57 -14.85
N LYS A 174 9.19 9.90 -15.07
CA LYS A 174 8.77 10.54 -16.29
C LYS A 174 9.98 10.68 -17.23
N ILE A 175 9.89 10.16 -18.45
CA ILE A 175 10.88 10.33 -19.50
C ILE A 175 10.33 11.36 -20.47
N ILE A 176 11.16 12.28 -20.93
CA ILE A 176 10.82 13.38 -21.81
C ILE A 176 11.81 13.38 -22.99
N ALA A 177 11.30 13.34 -24.20
CA ALA A 177 12.08 13.45 -25.42
C ALA A 177 11.73 14.75 -26.15
N GLU A 178 12.76 15.51 -26.52
CA GLU A 178 12.65 16.76 -27.25
C GLU A 178 13.16 16.57 -28.69
N GLY A 179 12.41 17.13 -29.63
CA GLY A 179 12.66 17.04 -31.06
C GLY A 179 12.62 18.40 -31.79
N LEU A 180 12.42 18.33 -33.09
CA LEU A 180 12.26 19.49 -33.96
C LEU A 180 11.18 19.14 -34.99
N GLU A 181 10.15 19.97 -35.07
CA GLU A 181 9.06 19.81 -36.04
C GLU A 181 9.55 19.94 -37.50
N ALA A 182 8.99 19.11 -38.32
CA ALA A 182 9.14 19.17 -39.78
C ALA A 182 7.93 18.51 -40.46
N HIS A 183 7.80 18.70 -41.76
CA HIS A 183 6.78 18.00 -42.53
C HIS A 183 7.08 16.48 -42.56
N GLY A 184 6.08 15.64 -42.34
CA GLY A 184 6.25 14.19 -42.27
C GLY A 184 6.84 13.55 -43.54
N SER A 185 6.77 14.21 -44.71
CA SER A 185 7.39 13.74 -45.97
C SER A 185 8.88 14.10 -46.08
N THR A 186 9.40 14.98 -45.24
CA THR A 186 10.81 15.42 -45.20
C THR A 186 11.42 15.21 -43.83
N PRO A 187 11.45 13.96 -43.31
CA PRO A 187 11.85 13.68 -41.92
C PRO A 187 13.31 14.07 -41.62
N TRP A 188 14.16 14.20 -42.65
CA TRP A 188 15.55 14.68 -42.51
C TRP A 188 15.68 16.16 -42.16
N GLU A 189 14.60 16.96 -42.22
CA GLU A 189 14.55 18.37 -41.80
C GLU A 189 14.15 18.53 -40.36
N GLY A 190 13.65 17.45 -39.70
CA GLY A 190 13.19 17.42 -38.34
C GLY A 190 14.03 16.53 -37.42
N ILE A 191 13.61 16.46 -36.18
CA ILE A 191 14.12 15.53 -35.16
C ILE A 191 12.91 14.94 -34.47
N ASP A 192 12.63 13.65 -34.72
CA ASP A 192 11.45 13.00 -34.20
C ASP A 192 11.60 12.63 -32.70
N ALA A 193 10.80 13.27 -31.86
CA ALA A 193 10.76 12.96 -30.42
C ALA A 193 10.17 11.57 -30.13
N ASN A 194 9.21 11.10 -30.96
CA ASN A 194 8.64 9.76 -30.81
C ASN A 194 9.69 8.68 -31.04
N GLU A 195 10.50 8.80 -32.11
CA GLU A 195 11.59 7.88 -32.40
C GLU A 195 12.61 7.84 -31.24
N LYS A 196 13.00 8.99 -30.71
CA LYS A 196 13.91 9.07 -29.55
C LYS A 196 13.32 8.37 -28.33
N LEU A 197 12.03 8.59 -28.04
CA LEU A 197 11.35 7.97 -26.92
C LEU A 197 11.29 6.44 -27.11
N MET A 198 10.87 5.97 -28.27
CA MET A 198 10.81 4.53 -28.60
C MET A 198 12.18 3.86 -28.44
N MET A 199 13.25 4.47 -28.96
CA MET A 199 14.61 3.95 -28.83
C MET A 199 15.06 3.91 -27.37
N THR A 200 14.70 4.92 -26.57
CA THR A 200 15.01 4.96 -25.13
C THR A 200 14.26 3.87 -24.38
N CYS A 201 12.97 3.70 -24.65
CA CYS A 201 12.17 2.62 -24.06
C CYS A 201 12.73 1.23 -24.44
N ALA A 202 13.16 1.05 -25.68
CA ALA A 202 13.82 -0.18 -26.13
C ALA A 202 15.14 -0.45 -25.37
N ASN A 203 15.92 0.58 -25.07
CA ASN A 203 17.13 0.43 -24.26
C ASN A 203 16.80 0.05 -22.80
N ILE A 204 15.76 0.65 -22.23
CA ILE A 204 15.28 0.31 -20.87
C ILE A 204 14.84 -1.17 -20.85
N ARG A 205 14.16 -1.66 -21.88
CA ARG A 205 13.74 -3.06 -22.00
C ARG A 205 14.90 -4.07 -22.07
N LYS A 206 16.10 -3.66 -22.47
CA LYS A 206 17.29 -4.52 -22.42
C LYS A 206 17.76 -4.79 -21.00
N ILE A 207 17.49 -3.86 -20.07
CA ILE A 207 17.85 -3.97 -18.65
C ILE A 207 16.68 -4.55 -17.84
N TYR A 208 15.46 -4.12 -18.16
CA TYR A 208 14.21 -4.51 -17.48
C TYR A 208 13.28 -5.21 -18.48
N PRO A 209 13.33 -6.56 -18.59
CA PRO A 209 12.55 -7.31 -19.58
C PRO A 209 11.04 -7.09 -19.48
N TYR A 210 10.37 -7.31 -20.58
CA TYR A 210 8.90 -7.27 -20.64
C TYR A 210 8.32 -8.61 -20.17
N PHE A 211 7.29 -8.53 -19.35
CA PHE A 211 6.52 -9.68 -18.86
C PHE A 211 5.03 -9.44 -19.17
N SER A 212 4.33 -10.49 -19.58
CA SER A 212 2.89 -10.48 -19.80
C SER A 212 2.31 -11.88 -19.67
N LYS A 213 0.98 -11.99 -19.59
CA LYS A 213 0.25 -13.27 -19.61
C LYS A 213 0.47 -14.09 -20.87
N GLU A 214 0.86 -13.43 -21.97
CA GLU A 214 1.07 -14.06 -23.30
C GLU A 214 2.49 -14.63 -23.45
N LEU A 215 3.39 -14.33 -22.50
CA LEU A 215 4.76 -14.80 -22.49
C LEU A 215 4.94 -15.89 -21.42
N PRO A 216 5.97 -16.76 -21.56
CA PRO A 216 6.33 -17.69 -20.50
C PRO A 216 6.54 -16.95 -19.18
N GLU A 217 6.10 -17.55 -18.08
CA GLU A 217 6.39 -17.01 -16.76
C GLU A 217 7.92 -16.98 -16.52
N PRO A 218 8.46 -15.89 -15.90
CA PRO A 218 9.87 -15.84 -15.57
C PRO A 218 10.20 -16.89 -14.50
N GLU A 219 11.34 -17.55 -14.62
CA GLU A 219 11.84 -18.49 -13.60
C GLU A 219 11.98 -17.81 -12.24
N ASN A 220 12.43 -16.55 -12.23
CA ASN A 220 12.48 -15.73 -11.03
C ASN A 220 11.44 -14.59 -11.12
N LYS A 221 10.38 -14.69 -10.34
CA LYS A 221 9.36 -13.62 -10.21
C LYS A 221 9.82 -12.48 -9.32
N TRP A 222 10.83 -12.70 -8.46
CA TRP A 222 11.38 -11.69 -7.57
C TRP A 222 12.56 -10.98 -8.24
N GLN A 223 12.24 -10.05 -9.13
CA GLN A 223 13.20 -9.25 -9.88
C GLN A 223 12.65 -7.85 -10.12
N ASP A 224 13.52 -6.92 -10.47
CA ASP A 224 13.12 -5.57 -10.84
C ASP A 224 12.28 -5.60 -12.11
N THR A 225 11.24 -4.77 -12.14
CA THR A 225 10.35 -4.67 -13.29
C THR A 225 10.10 -3.23 -13.67
N VAL A 226 9.69 -2.98 -14.93
CA VAL A 226 9.17 -1.71 -15.39
C VAL A 226 7.89 -1.91 -16.20
N HIS A 227 6.90 -1.08 -15.91
CA HIS A 227 5.71 -0.91 -16.72
C HIS A 227 5.70 0.50 -17.32
N PHE A 228 5.53 0.60 -18.64
CA PHE A 228 5.30 1.89 -19.30
C PHE A 228 3.80 2.22 -19.20
N ALA A 229 3.45 2.99 -18.16
CA ALA A 229 2.06 3.27 -17.83
C ALA A 229 1.38 4.19 -18.85
N THR A 230 2.13 5.17 -19.37
CA THR A 230 1.67 6.01 -20.48
C THR A 230 2.80 6.26 -21.47
N LEU A 231 2.42 6.36 -22.76
CA LEU A 231 3.27 6.78 -23.86
C LEU A 231 2.48 7.81 -24.66
N LYS A 232 3.00 9.02 -24.83
CA LYS A 232 2.35 10.12 -25.50
C LYS A 232 3.35 10.84 -26.39
N GLY A 233 2.94 11.20 -27.62
CA GLY A 233 3.74 12.03 -28.51
C GLY A 233 3.09 12.19 -29.87
N GLY A 234 3.24 13.40 -30.45
CA GLY A 234 2.61 13.80 -31.69
C GLY A 234 1.11 14.04 -31.56
N GLU A 235 0.60 15.00 -32.34
CA GLU A 235 -0.83 15.37 -32.36
C GLU A 235 -1.46 15.11 -33.73
N VAL A 236 -0.68 15.20 -34.80
CA VAL A 236 -1.15 15.08 -36.20
C VAL A 236 -0.22 14.18 -37.00
N SER A 237 -0.80 13.49 -38.00
CA SER A 237 -0.12 12.42 -38.73
C SER A 237 0.97 12.88 -39.72
N ASN A 238 0.99 14.15 -40.11
CA ASN A 238 1.89 14.69 -41.16
C ASN A 238 2.94 15.67 -40.61
N ILE A 239 3.12 15.73 -39.29
CA ILE A 239 4.14 16.52 -38.60
C ILE A 239 5.05 15.62 -37.79
N ILE A 240 6.36 15.79 -37.91
CA ILE A 240 7.36 15.18 -37.06
C ILE A 240 7.19 15.77 -35.64
N SER A 241 7.05 14.91 -34.64
CA SER A 241 6.81 15.37 -33.29
C SER A 241 8.03 16.02 -32.64
N ASN A 242 7.85 17.22 -32.09
CA ASN A 242 8.88 17.93 -31.35
C ASN A 242 8.91 17.54 -29.86
N HIS A 243 7.88 16.82 -29.36
CA HIS A 243 7.77 16.41 -27.95
C HIS A 243 7.15 15.02 -27.83
N ALA A 244 7.73 14.20 -26.95
CA ALA A 244 7.13 12.93 -26.53
C ALA A 244 7.48 12.62 -25.08
N GLU A 245 6.59 11.92 -24.37
CA GLU A 245 6.80 11.57 -22.96
C GLU A 245 6.30 10.17 -22.64
N ALA A 246 6.92 9.56 -21.63
CA ALA A 246 6.48 8.31 -21.02
C ALA A 246 6.42 8.46 -19.51
N LEU A 247 5.41 7.87 -18.89
CA LEU A 247 5.38 7.61 -17.44
C LEU A 247 5.68 6.13 -17.21
N CYS A 248 6.69 5.87 -16.42
CA CYS A 248 7.18 4.52 -16.12
C CYS A 248 6.99 4.21 -14.64
N ASP A 249 6.44 3.02 -14.33
CA ASP A 249 6.35 2.44 -12.99
C ASP A 249 7.44 1.37 -12.86
N PHE A 250 8.51 1.70 -12.14
CA PHE A 250 9.55 0.75 -11.77
C PHE A 250 9.22 0.13 -10.42
N ARG A 251 9.42 -1.19 -10.30
CA ARG A 251 9.30 -1.93 -9.05
C ARG A 251 10.63 -2.59 -8.75
N LEU A 252 11.40 -1.99 -7.85
CA LEU A 252 12.74 -2.46 -7.49
C LEU A 252 12.67 -3.42 -6.30
N THR A 253 13.46 -4.48 -6.36
CA THR A 253 13.72 -5.36 -5.23
C THR A 253 14.75 -4.73 -4.29
N GLU A 254 15.01 -5.37 -3.16
CA GLU A 254 16.05 -4.96 -2.21
C GLU A 254 17.47 -4.99 -2.80
N ASN A 255 17.64 -5.68 -3.93
CA ASN A 255 18.94 -5.82 -4.60
C ASN A 255 19.31 -4.59 -5.46
N SER A 256 18.38 -3.66 -5.64
CA SER A 256 18.54 -2.48 -6.49
C SER A 256 18.15 -1.21 -5.76
N SER A 257 19.06 -0.26 -5.71
CA SER A 257 18.78 1.07 -5.17
C SER A 257 18.25 2.02 -6.24
N VAL A 258 17.64 3.14 -5.81
CA VAL A 258 17.27 4.25 -6.71
C VAL A 258 18.51 4.83 -7.40
N ALA A 259 19.67 4.80 -6.74
CA ALA A 259 20.94 5.22 -7.34
C ALA A 259 21.37 4.30 -8.50
N ASP A 260 21.13 2.99 -8.38
CA ASP A 260 21.39 2.04 -9.47
C ASP A 260 20.39 2.22 -10.62
N LEU A 261 19.12 2.48 -10.32
CA LEU A 261 18.13 2.86 -11.33
C LEU A 261 18.58 4.10 -12.10
N ARG A 262 19.04 5.17 -11.42
CA ARG A 262 19.57 6.38 -12.08
C ARG A 262 20.71 6.05 -13.03
N LYS A 263 21.71 5.28 -12.57
CA LYS A 263 22.85 4.85 -13.41
C LYS A 263 22.38 4.06 -14.66
N ASN A 264 21.36 3.23 -14.51
CA ASN A 264 20.81 2.45 -15.62
C ASN A 264 20.03 3.34 -16.59
N LEU A 265 19.24 4.28 -16.08
CA LEU A 265 18.54 5.26 -16.90
C LEU A 265 19.52 6.15 -17.68
N ASP A 266 20.57 6.64 -17.05
CA ASP A 266 21.60 7.46 -17.70
C ASP A 266 22.21 6.76 -18.92
N LYS A 267 22.44 5.43 -18.84
CA LYS A 267 22.94 4.63 -19.97
C LYS A 267 21.91 4.48 -21.09
N CYS A 268 20.62 4.56 -20.77
CA CYS A 268 19.54 4.39 -21.74
C CYS A 268 19.19 5.68 -22.49
N MET A 269 19.51 6.85 -21.89
CA MET A 269 19.14 8.15 -22.47
C MET A 269 19.84 8.40 -23.81
N LYS A 270 19.10 8.99 -24.74
CA LYS A 270 19.60 9.48 -26.01
C LYS A 270 19.80 11.00 -25.95
N LYS A 271 20.56 11.55 -26.88
CA LYS A 271 20.70 13.02 -27.00
C LYS A 271 19.32 13.68 -27.18
N GLY A 272 19.00 14.63 -26.30
CA GLY A 272 17.70 15.31 -26.27
C GLY A 272 16.59 14.47 -25.61
N VAL A 273 16.95 13.47 -24.80
CA VAL A 273 16.04 12.76 -23.89
C VAL A 273 16.52 12.95 -22.46
N SER A 274 15.59 13.26 -21.59
CA SER A 274 15.84 13.43 -20.16
C SER A 274 14.83 12.62 -19.35
N TYR A 275 15.10 12.44 -18.06
CA TYR A 275 14.12 11.85 -17.15
C TYR A 275 14.03 12.62 -15.84
N LYS A 276 12.88 12.47 -15.18
CA LYS A 276 12.64 13.01 -13.83
C LYS A 276 12.00 11.89 -13.00
N ILE A 277 12.55 11.63 -11.82
CA ILE A 277 11.87 10.81 -10.81
C ILE A 277 10.72 11.64 -10.26
N VAL A 278 9.51 11.14 -10.42
CA VAL A 278 8.26 11.78 -9.97
C VAL A 278 8.01 11.46 -8.51
N SER A 279 8.21 10.19 -8.15
CA SER A 279 8.20 9.74 -6.76
C SER A 279 9.12 8.53 -6.59
N GLU A 280 9.65 8.40 -5.40
CA GLU A 280 10.49 7.27 -5.00
C GLU A 280 10.13 6.85 -3.58
N SER A 281 10.37 5.59 -3.26
CA SER A 281 10.08 5.02 -1.97
C SER A 281 11.23 4.10 -1.52
N THR A 282 10.96 3.24 -0.57
CA THR A 282 11.89 2.22 -0.09
C THR A 282 11.20 0.85 -0.05
N PRO A 283 11.92 -0.25 -0.29
CA PRO A 283 11.36 -1.57 -0.10
C PRO A 283 11.12 -1.84 1.39
N VAL A 284 10.18 -2.73 1.70
CA VAL A 284 10.08 -3.34 3.03
C VAL A 284 10.73 -4.71 2.96
N VAL A 285 11.69 -4.96 3.85
CA VAL A 285 12.43 -6.24 3.92
C VAL A 285 12.54 -6.63 5.38
N MET A 286 11.91 -7.74 5.74
CA MET A 286 11.92 -8.25 7.09
C MET A 286 12.77 -9.50 7.18
N ASP A 287 13.50 -9.62 8.29
CA ASP A 287 14.21 -10.86 8.63
C ASP A 287 13.20 -11.91 9.09
N GLU A 288 12.97 -12.93 8.27
CA GLU A 288 12.07 -14.03 8.55
C GLU A 288 12.43 -14.83 9.83
N ASN A 289 13.68 -14.69 10.31
CA ASN A 289 14.16 -15.31 11.55
C ASN A 289 14.03 -14.37 12.76
N ASN A 290 13.45 -13.17 12.59
CA ASN A 290 13.24 -12.26 13.71
C ASN A 290 12.32 -12.90 14.77
N PRO A 291 12.70 -12.92 16.06
CA PRO A 291 11.93 -13.60 17.11
C PRO A 291 10.46 -13.16 17.20
N TYR A 292 10.17 -11.88 16.99
CA TYR A 292 8.80 -11.36 17.04
C TYR A 292 7.95 -11.84 15.85
N ILE A 293 8.56 -11.98 14.65
CA ILE A 293 7.90 -12.52 13.47
C ILE A 293 7.63 -14.02 13.66
N LEU A 294 8.61 -14.75 14.21
CA LEU A 294 8.46 -16.18 14.51
C LEU A 294 7.40 -16.44 15.61
N ASP A 295 7.36 -15.62 16.65
CA ASP A 295 6.32 -15.70 17.68
C ASP A 295 4.93 -15.45 17.07
N TYR A 296 4.77 -14.38 16.28
CA TYR A 296 3.51 -14.08 15.59
C TYR A 296 3.08 -15.24 14.68
N LYS A 297 4.02 -15.75 13.87
CA LYS A 297 3.78 -16.90 12.99
C LYS A 297 3.34 -18.15 13.77
N ALA A 298 3.97 -18.43 14.90
CA ALA A 298 3.62 -19.58 15.74
C ALA A 298 2.19 -19.45 16.32
N PHE A 299 1.76 -18.26 16.76
CA PHE A 299 0.38 -18.02 17.17
C PHE A 299 -0.60 -18.20 16.02
N ALA A 300 -0.26 -17.68 14.85
CA ALA A 300 -1.09 -17.82 13.66
C ALA A 300 -1.23 -19.30 13.25
N GLU A 301 -0.14 -20.06 13.19
CA GLU A 301 -0.16 -21.50 12.89
C GLU A 301 -1.00 -22.30 13.92
N ASN A 302 -0.90 -21.93 15.20
CA ASN A 302 -1.70 -22.59 16.23
C ASN A 302 -3.21 -22.33 16.10
N ILE A 303 -3.60 -21.07 15.82
CA ILE A 303 -5.01 -20.68 15.64
C ILE A 303 -5.59 -21.25 14.35
N LEU A 304 -4.80 -21.25 13.28
CA LEU A 304 -5.24 -21.75 11.97
C LEU A 304 -5.21 -23.29 11.86
N GLY A 305 -4.44 -23.97 12.72
CA GLY A 305 -4.18 -25.40 12.63
C GLY A 305 -3.41 -25.80 11.35
N GLN A 306 -2.74 -24.86 10.69
CA GLN A 306 -2.04 -25.04 9.42
C GLN A 306 -0.69 -24.29 9.44
N LYS A 307 0.24 -24.75 8.60
CA LYS A 307 1.52 -24.07 8.42
C LYS A 307 1.35 -22.81 7.59
N ILE A 308 2.07 -21.77 8.00
CA ILE A 308 2.16 -20.48 7.29
C ILE A 308 3.51 -20.42 6.57
N THR A 309 3.50 -19.91 5.34
CA THR A 309 4.70 -19.65 4.56
C THR A 309 4.98 -18.15 4.48
N PHE A 310 6.24 -17.80 4.21
CA PHE A 310 6.58 -16.43 3.83
C PHE A 310 6.42 -16.25 2.32
N GLU A 311 6.01 -15.05 1.92
CA GLU A 311 5.96 -14.67 0.51
C GLU A 311 6.51 -13.26 0.28
N HIS A 312 6.81 -12.97 -0.98
CA HIS A 312 7.25 -11.67 -1.45
C HIS A 312 6.21 -11.10 -2.42
N ILE A 313 5.83 -9.84 -2.26
CA ILE A 313 4.82 -9.19 -3.09
C ILE A 313 5.40 -8.01 -3.89
N GLY A 314 4.87 -7.81 -5.10
CA GLY A 314 5.25 -6.67 -5.95
C GLY A 314 4.64 -5.34 -5.53
N GLY A 315 3.65 -5.35 -4.63
CA GLY A 315 3.00 -4.19 -4.06
C GLY A 315 3.90 -3.43 -3.07
N ALA A 316 3.38 -2.34 -2.54
CA ALA A 316 4.03 -1.56 -1.49
C ALA A 316 2.98 -1.18 -0.46
N THR A 317 3.39 -0.96 0.78
CA THR A 317 2.51 -0.56 1.87
C THR A 317 3.04 0.69 2.56
N ASP A 318 2.20 1.38 3.32
CA ASP A 318 2.59 2.56 4.12
C ASP A 318 3.52 2.21 5.28
N SER A 319 3.59 0.93 5.68
CA SER A 319 4.48 0.45 6.74
C SER A 319 5.97 0.68 6.48
N ARG A 320 6.36 0.93 5.21
CA ARG A 320 7.70 1.42 4.84
C ARG A 320 8.13 2.66 5.63
N SER A 321 7.17 3.54 6.01
CA SER A 321 7.45 4.76 6.79
C SER A 321 8.03 4.46 8.17
N PHE A 322 7.71 3.29 8.72
CA PHE A 322 8.27 2.79 9.98
C PHE A 322 9.44 1.83 9.76
N ALA A 323 9.41 1.04 8.69
CA ALA A 323 10.51 0.13 8.34
C ALA A 323 11.84 0.88 8.20
N VAL A 324 11.86 2.06 7.53
CA VAL A 324 13.05 2.92 7.41
C VAL A 324 13.54 3.48 8.74
N LYS A 325 12.70 3.48 9.78
CA LYS A 325 13.05 3.88 11.15
C LYS A 325 13.48 2.69 12.02
N GLY A 326 13.61 1.49 11.44
CA GLY A 326 14.07 0.28 12.11
C GLY A 326 12.97 -0.51 12.82
N SER A 327 11.70 -0.24 12.55
CA SER A 327 10.59 -1.03 13.07
C SER A 327 10.55 -2.43 12.46
N ILE A 328 10.14 -3.42 13.26
CA ILE A 328 9.82 -4.76 12.79
C ILE A 328 8.40 -4.69 12.22
N VAL A 329 8.24 -4.95 10.92
CA VAL A 329 6.93 -4.93 10.25
C VAL A 329 6.44 -6.36 10.07
N ILE A 330 5.22 -6.64 10.52
CA ILE A 330 4.54 -7.93 10.34
C ILE A 330 3.37 -7.70 9.41
N MET A 331 3.48 -8.18 8.18
CA MET A 331 2.51 -8.00 7.12
C MET A 331 1.71 -9.29 6.94
N HIS A 332 0.46 -9.30 7.42
CA HIS A 332 -0.39 -10.49 7.37
C HIS A 332 -1.87 -10.10 7.26
N SER A 333 -2.58 -10.66 6.30
CA SER A 333 -3.97 -10.33 5.98
C SER A 333 -4.87 -11.57 6.02
N GLY A 334 -6.19 -11.35 5.97
CA GLY A 334 -7.16 -12.43 5.83
C GLY A 334 -7.28 -12.93 4.40
N THR A 335 -8.18 -13.89 4.18
CA THR A 335 -8.43 -14.49 2.86
C THR A 335 -9.55 -13.76 2.15
N GLY A 336 -9.33 -13.41 0.89
CA GLY A 336 -10.33 -12.77 0.03
C GLY A 336 -9.85 -12.64 -1.41
N GLU A 337 -10.72 -12.12 -2.27
CA GLU A 337 -10.42 -11.87 -3.68
C GLU A 337 -11.13 -10.61 -4.19
N GLY A 338 -10.77 -10.18 -5.38
CA GLY A 338 -11.43 -9.07 -6.05
C GLY A 338 -10.98 -7.69 -5.57
N MET A 339 -9.81 -7.57 -4.93
CA MET A 339 -9.21 -6.27 -4.65
C MET A 339 -9.22 -5.39 -5.90
N HIS A 340 -9.69 -4.14 -5.77
CA HIS A 340 -9.87 -3.16 -6.86
C HIS A 340 -10.85 -3.57 -7.97
N ALA A 341 -11.51 -4.74 -7.88
CA ALA A 341 -12.47 -5.21 -8.88
C ALA A 341 -13.91 -5.17 -8.37
N SER A 342 -14.87 -5.38 -9.27
CA SER A 342 -16.25 -5.68 -8.89
C SER A 342 -16.33 -7.08 -8.26
N GLY A 343 -17.07 -7.23 -7.18
CA GLY A 343 -17.20 -8.52 -6.49
C GLY A 343 -16.11 -8.77 -5.44
N GLU A 344 -15.44 -7.73 -4.95
CA GLU A 344 -14.55 -7.82 -3.81
C GLU A 344 -15.25 -8.47 -2.61
N TYR A 345 -14.55 -9.41 -1.99
CA TYR A 345 -15.01 -10.06 -0.77
C TYR A 345 -13.86 -10.45 0.15
N VAL A 346 -14.19 -10.60 1.43
CA VAL A 346 -13.34 -11.24 2.43
C VAL A 346 -14.05 -12.46 3.04
N VAL A 347 -13.30 -13.49 3.38
CA VAL A 347 -13.79 -14.65 4.14
C VAL A 347 -13.91 -14.25 5.61
N ILE A 348 -15.11 -14.28 6.17
CA ILE A 348 -15.42 -13.80 7.52
C ILE A 348 -14.56 -14.49 8.58
N ASP A 349 -14.48 -15.81 8.57
CA ASP A 349 -13.66 -16.61 9.49
C ASP A 349 -12.19 -16.16 9.49
N SER A 350 -11.67 -15.74 8.34
CA SER A 350 -10.29 -15.27 8.24
C SER A 350 -10.09 -13.90 8.93
N VAL A 351 -11.08 -13.01 8.88
CA VAL A 351 -11.04 -11.72 9.60
C VAL A 351 -11.06 -11.95 11.11
N GLU A 352 -11.93 -12.85 11.59
CA GLU A 352 -12.02 -13.23 13.00
C GLU A 352 -10.71 -13.86 13.48
N LYS A 353 -10.12 -14.75 12.68
CA LYS A 353 -8.82 -15.37 13.01
C LYS A 353 -7.66 -14.37 13.03
N ILE A 354 -7.61 -13.40 12.12
CA ILE A 354 -6.59 -12.32 12.20
C ILE A 354 -6.75 -11.52 13.48
N ALA A 355 -7.99 -11.23 13.88
CA ALA A 355 -8.25 -10.54 15.15
C ALA A 355 -7.74 -11.36 16.36
N ASP A 356 -8.02 -12.66 16.38
CA ASP A 356 -7.56 -13.56 17.46
C ASP A 356 -6.02 -13.68 17.48
N ILE A 357 -5.38 -13.78 16.32
CA ILE A 357 -3.91 -13.82 16.21
C ILE A 357 -3.30 -12.54 16.79
N GLN A 358 -3.83 -11.37 16.40
CA GLN A 358 -3.34 -10.10 16.92
C GLN A 358 -3.52 -9.99 18.44
N ILE A 359 -4.68 -10.38 18.96
CA ILE A 359 -4.96 -10.38 20.40
C ILE A 359 -3.93 -11.25 21.15
N LYS A 360 -3.71 -12.49 20.71
CA LYS A 360 -2.72 -13.39 21.32
C LYS A 360 -1.30 -12.82 21.28
N PHE A 361 -0.95 -12.20 20.18
CA PHE A 361 0.35 -11.58 20.04
C PHE A 361 0.51 -10.37 20.98
N LEU A 362 -0.52 -9.52 21.10
CA LEU A 362 -0.52 -8.38 22.03
C LEU A 362 -0.45 -8.83 23.51
N ASP A 363 -1.18 -9.89 23.88
CA ASP A 363 -1.11 -10.48 25.22
C ASP A 363 0.32 -10.95 25.55
N LYS A 364 0.95 -11.67 24.62
CA LYS A 364 2.35 -12.11 24.75
C LYS A 364 3.32 -10.94 24.94
N LEU A 365 3.15 -9.88 24.14
CA LEU A 365 4.00 -8.69 24.25
C LEU A 365 3.80 -7.95 25.57
N ALA A 366 2.60 -8.00 26.15
CA ALA A 366 2.27 -7.45 27.46
C ALA A 366 2.73 -8.32 28.63
N GLY A 367 3.27 -9.51 28.38
CA GLY A 367 3.71 -10.46 29.42
C GLY A 367 2.56 -11.27 30.04
N LYS A 368 1.45 -11.46 29.32
CA LYS A 368 0.31 -12.30 29.71
C LYS A 368 0.36 -13.69 29.11
#